data_9c095cd90f5dd972b68b21e3b46b8453
#
_entry.id   9c095cd90f5dd972b68b21e3b46b8453
#
_cell.length_a   1.000
_cell.length_b   1.000
_cell.length_c   1.000
_cell.angle_alpha   90.00
_cell.angle_beta   90.00
_cell.angle_gamma   90.00
#
_symmetry.space_group_name_H-M   'P 1'
#
loop_
_entity.id
_entity.type
_entity.pdbx_description
1 polymer ?
#
loop_
_entity_poly.entity_id
_entity_poly.type
_entity_poly.pdbx_seq_one_letter_code
_entity_poly.pdbx_strand_id
1 'polypeptide(L)'
;MVAGELAIEVLIAGVAGGMLCAATGGLPALSLAGIVITAGEIANVTGGTTTVGDSTGAEVFDVAAAPLTAFGVSGAVGFGPILGPHVAFAGGVAAAAYLGRRETIDTGFRYHQAKQITKPLGSRPEVLAVGGGFGLFGVLVARVSADVGFPVDPVMLAVVVSGFAHRLAFGYPLVGRVRDLPTSVLDMSPFERDERWGEPDNETSQGTGGRHVVEPWLPAHYDWLQVGVLGVGIGVASGYVALVTGSVFLAFGITAASLLFLVLGLYDVPVTHHMALPASIAALAMVPEFEPTWLILVAAGVFGALGALAGEAAQRTLYAHADTHLDPPAVSIVLTSLLIAVLAALGVLDPGPVPYPEL
;
A
#
# COMPACT_ATOMS: atom_id res chain seq x y z
N MET A 1 -19.52 21.79 4.62
CA MET A 1 -20.09 20.71 5.47
C MET A 1 -19.28 20.65 6.75
N VAL A 2 -19.93 20.60 7.91
CA VAL A 2 -19.23 20.49 9.19
C VAL A 2 -18.58 19.11 9.21
N ALA A 3 -17.25 19.04 9.38
CA ALA A 3 -16.52 17.79 9.56
C ALA A 3 -17.24 16.99 10.65
N GLY A 4 -17.75 15.80 10.34
CA GLY A 4 -18.36 14.94 11.33
C GLY A 4 -17.37 14.67 12.45
N GLU A 5 -17.79 14.77 13.70
CA GLU A 5 -16.92 14.47 14.85
C GLU A 5 -16.40 13.04 14.69
N LEU A 6 -15.07 12.90 14.71
CA LEU A 6 -14.44 11.59 14.67
C LEU A 6 -14.80 10.84 15.95
N ALA A 7 -15.56 9.75 15.84
CA ALA A 7 -16.01 9.00 17.00
C ALA A 7 -14.82 8.48 17.82
N ILE A 8 -14.89 8.60 19.12
CA ILE A 8 -13.79 8.20 20.02
C ILE A 8 -13.47 6.70 19.88
N GLU A 9 -14.46 5.89 19.52
CA GLU A 9 -14.32 4.46 19.24
C GLU A 9 -13.37 4.21 18.06
N VAL A 10 -13.42 5.03 17.02
CA VAL A 10 -12.53 4.93 15.85
C VAL A 10 -11.08 5.27 16.25
N LEU A 11 -10.89 6.27 17.11
CA LEU A 11 -9.56 6.62 17.63
C LEU A 11 -8.97 5.50 18.48
N ILE A 12 -9.78 4.93 19.39
CA ILE A 12 -9.39 3.81 20.23
C ILE A 12 -9.08 2.59 19.35
N ALA A 13 -9.92 2.30 18.35
CA ALA A 13 -9.71 1.22 17.40
C ALA A 13 -8.42 1.42 16.59
N GLY A 14 -8.11 2.65 16.15
CA GLY A 14 -6.86 2.97 15.46
C GLY A 14 -5.60 2.71 16.30
N VAL A 15 -5.65 3.06 17.58
CA VAL A 15 -4.57 2.71 18.53
C VAL A 15 -4.44 1.20 18.66
N ALA A 16 -5.54 0.49 18.91
CA ALA A 16 -5.54 -0.97 19.07
C ALA A 16 -5.12 -1.70 17.79
N GLY A 17 -5.60 -1.24 16.64
CA GLY A 17 -5.21 -1.74 15.32
C GLY A 17 -3.72 -1.54 15.05
N GLY A 18 -3.18 -0.36 15.32
CA GLY A 18 -1.74 -0.09 15.18
C GLY A 18 -0.87 -0.96 16.09
N MET A 19 -1.32 -1.22 17.34
CA MET A 19 -0.65 -2.17 18.25
C MET A 19 -0.67 -3.60 17.69
N LEU A 20 -1.82 -4.06 17.18
CA LEU A 20 -1.95 -5.36 16.54
C LEU A 20 -1.02 -5.48 15.34
N CYS A 21 -1.00 -4.48 14.47
CA CYS A 21 -0.18 -4.47 13.26
C CYS A 21 1.32 -4.38 13.57
N ALA A 22 1.72 -3.69 14.64
CA ALA A 22 3.10 -3.73 15.13
C ALA A 22 3.48 -5.12 15.66
N ALA A 23 2.61 -5.75 16.44
CA ALA A 23 2.87 -7.08 16.99
C ALA A 23 3.01 -8.15 15.90
N THR A 24 2.15 -8.11 14.88
CA THR A 24 2.09 -9.10 13.80
C THR A 24 3.06 -8.81 12.64
N GLY A 25 3.49 -7.56 12.48
CA GLY A 25 4.25 -7.06 11.34
C GLY A 25 3.37 -6.40 10.28
N GLY A 26 3.90 -5.39 9.60
CA GLY A 26 3.12 -4.59 8.63
C GLY A 26 2.59 -5.41 7.46
N LEU A 27 3.43 -6.25 6.84
CA LEU A 27 3.02 -7.07 5.70
C LEU A 27 2.06 -8.20 6.06
N PRO A 28 2.25 -8.96 7.15
CA PRO A 28 1.24 -9.91 7.63
C PRO A 28 -0.11 -9.26 7.91
N ALA A 29 -0.12 -8.07 8.54
CA ALA A 29 -1.35 -7.32 8.81
C ALA A 29 -2.07 -6.91 7.51
N LEU A 30 -1.34 -6.42 6.50
CA LEU A 30 -1.93 -6.10 5.19
C LEU A 30 -2.44 -7.35 4.47
N SER A 31 -1.75 -8.49 4.60
CA SER A 31 -2.23 -9.76 4.02
C SER A 31 -3.57 -10.18 4.64
N LEU A 32 -3.71 -10.02 5.97
CA LEU A 32 -4.97 -10.26 6.67
C LEU A 32 -6.05 -9.26 6.23
N ALA A 33 -5.72 -7.99 6.06
CA ALA A 33 -6.63 -7.00 5.48
C ALA A 33 -7.13 -7.45 4.10
N GLY A 34 -6.22 -7.90 3.21
CA GLY A 34 -6.57 -8.41 1.89
C GLY A 34 -7.56 -9.59 1.94
N ILE A 35 -7.37 -10.53 2.87
CA ILE A 35 -8.29 -11.65 3.09
C ILE A 35 -9.69 -11.13 3.53
N VAL A 36 -9.72 -10.20 4.49
CA VAL A 36 -10.98 -9.62 4.99
C VAL A 36 -11.68 -8.81 3.90
N ILE A 37 -10.94 -8.01 3.12
CA ILE A 37 -11.49 -7.26 1.98
C ILE A 37 -12.09 -8.23 0.97
N THR A 38 -11.36 -9.28 0.58
CA THR A 38 -11.85 -10.27 -0.38
C THR A 38 -13.14 -10.93 0.10
N ALA A 39 -13.18 -11.36 1.35
CA ALA A 39 -14.37 -11.98 1.95
C ALA A 39 -15.55 -11.00 2.02
N GLY A 40 -15.30 -9.76 2.41
CA GLY A 40 -16.30 -8.71 2.48
C GLY A 40 -16.85 -8.34 1.08
N GLU A 41 -16.01 -8.21 0.08
CA GLU A 41 -16.45 -7.92 -1.30
C GLU A 41 -17.23 -9.08 -1.91
N ILE A 42 -16.86 -10.32 -1.66
CA ILE A 42 -17.66 -11.49 -2.07
C ILE A 42 -19.05 -11.44 -1.40
N ALA A 43 -19.12 -11.12 -0.10
CA ALA A 43 -20.39 -10.99 0.61
C ALA A 43 -21.24 -9.84 0.04
N ASN A 44 -20.63 -8.69 -0.28
CA ASN A 44 -21.32 -7.55 -0.89
C ASN A 44 -21.91 -7.92 -2.26
N VAL A 45 -21.10 -8.51 -3.14
CA VAL A 45 -21.53 -8.94 -4.48
C VAL A 45 -22.67 -9.97 -4.41
N THR A 46 -22.55 -10.98 -3.55
CA THR A 46 -23.58 -12.03 -3.41
C THR A 46 -24.82 -11.56 -2.66
N GLY A 47 -24.69 -10.58 -1.77
CA GLY A 47 -25.79 -9.95 -1.03
C GLY A 47 -26.58 -8.91 -1.83
N GLY A 48 -26.17 -8.61 -3.06
CA GLY A 48 -26.81 -7.59 -3.90
C GLY A 48 -26.51 -6.14 -3.49
N THR A 49 -25.57 -5.93 -2.58
CA THR A 49 -25.01 -4.63 -2.25
C THR A 49 -23.75 -4.41 -3.10
N THR A 50 -23.92 -3.79 -4.26
CA THR A 50 -22.76 -3.40 -5.07
C THR A 50 -22.12 -2.14 -4.46
N THR A 51 -20.81 -2.11 -4.39
CA THR A 51 -20.02 -0.94 -3.95
C THR A 51 -20.02 0.19 -5.00
N VAL A 52 -20.69 -0.01 -6.13
CA VAL A 52 -20.79 0.94 -7.22
C VAL A 52 -22.00 1.84 -7.03
N GLY A 53 -21.78 3.09 -6.79
CA GLY A 53 -22.76 4.13 -7.09
C GLY A 53 -23.11 5.14 -6.01
N ASP A 54 -22.71 4.98 -4.73
CA ASP A 54 -23.14 5.94 -3.70
C ASP A 54 -22.11 6.18 -2.57
N SER A 55 -20.92 5.67 -2.71
CA SER A 55 -19.89 5.77 -1.67
C SER A 55 -18.81 6.79 -2.04
N THR A 56 -19.00 8.01 -1.61
CA THR A 56 -17.89 8.96 -1.54
C THR A 56 -16.87 8.43 -0.52
N GLY A 57 -15.55 8.58 -0.79
CA GLY A 57 -14.49 8.11 0.12
C GLY A 57 -14.62 8.57 1.58
N ALA A 58 -15.45 9.59 1.85
CA ALA A 58 -15.82 10.03 3.19
C ALA A 58 -16.61 8.97 3.98
N GLU A 59 -17.44 8.15 3.33
CA GLU A 59 -18.27 7.15 4.00
C GLU A 59 -17.47 5.92 4.48
N VAL A 60 -16.32 5.62 3.86
CA VAL A 60 -15.40 4.58 4.35
C VAL A 60 -14.91 4.89 5.76
N PHE A 61 -14.86 6.17 6.15
CA PHE A 61 -14.40 6.63 7.46
C PHE A 61 -15.54 6.97 8.42
N ASP A 62 -16.79 6.97 7.97
CA ASP A 62 -17.95 7.22 8.84
C ASP A 62 -18.57 5.91 9.37
N VAL A 63 -17.68 4.98 9.76
CA VAL A 63 -18.04 3.65 10.25
C VAL A 63 -18.88 3.71 11.52
N ALA A 64 -18.82 4.81 12.27
CA ALA A 64 -19.66 5.00 13.46
C ALA A 64 -21.09 5.44 13.13
N ALA A 65 -21.33 5.99 11.94
CA ALA A 65 -22.63 6.50 11.50
C ALA A 65 -23.27 5.64 10.41
N ALA A 66 -22.47 4.94 9.58
CA ALA A 66 -22.99 4.03 8.57
C ALA A 66 -23.26 2.64 9.18
N PRO A 67 -24.45 2.09 9.01
CA PRO A 67 -24.65 0.69 9.35
C PRO A 67 -23.69 -0.18 8.56
N LEU A 68 -23.21 -1.28 9.17
CA LEU A 68 -22.33 -2.31 8.55
C LEU A 68 -22.79 -2.75 7.15
N THR A 69 -23.99 -2.38 6.77
CA THR A 69 -24.65 -2.70 5.50
C THR A 69 -24.15 -1.89 4.30
N ALA A 70 -23.55 -0.71 4.47
CA ALA A 70 -23.12 0.13 3.33
C ALA A 70 -21.80 -0.36 2.70
N PHE A 71 -20.80 -0.73 3.54
CA PHE A 71 -19.50 -1.23 3.09
C PHE A 71 -19.17 -2.63 3.60
N GLY A 72 -20.05 -3.21 4.41
CA GLY A 72 -19.82 -4.52 4.98
C GLY A 72 -18.52 -4.62 5.77
N VAL A 73 -18.00 -5.84 5.83
CA VAL A 73 -16.77 -6.15 6.55
C VAL A 73 -15.51 -5.59 5.85
N SER A 74 -15.55 -5.44 4.51
CA SER A 74 -14.43 -4.89 3.75
C SER A 74 -14.12 -3.45 4.18
N GLY A 75 -15.12 -2.59 4.26
CA GLY A 75 -14.97 -1.20 4.72
C GLY A 75 -14.67 -1.11 6.22
N ALA A 76 -15.49 -1.76 7.06
CA ALA A 76 -15.41 -1.60 8.51
C ALA A 76 -14.10 -2.17 9.12
N VAL A 77 -13.55 -3.23 8.55
CA VAL A 77 -12.38 -3.95 9.10
C VAL A 77 -11.22 -3.94 8.14
N GLY A 78 -11.44 -4.31 6.88
CA GLY A 78 -10.37 -4.45 5.88
C GLY A 78 -9.74 -3.12 5.49
N PHE A 79 -10.53 -2.07 5.31
CA PHE A 79 -10.09 -0.68 5.13
C PHE A 79 -10.25 0.18 6.39
N GLY A 80 -10.82 -0.37 7.45
CA GLY A 80 -11.15 0.32 8.69
C GLY A 80 -9.97 0.51 9.65
N PRO A 81 -10.24 1.03 10.86
CA PRO A 81 -9.20 1.43 11.80
C PRO A 81 -8.46 0.26 12.47
N ILE A 82 -8.81 -0.99 12.17
CA ILE A 82 -8.15 -2.17 12.75
C ILE A 82 -7.05 -2.72 11.83
N LEU A 83 -7.38 -3.01 10.55
CA LEU A 83 -6.49 -3.65 9.60
C LEU A 83 -6.22 -2.82 8.35
N GLY A 84 -6.92 -1.70 8.18
CA GLY A 84 -6.75 -0.87 6.97
C GLY A 84 -5.30 -0.59 6.65
N PRO A 85 -4.90 -0.51 5.37
CA PRO A 85 -3.51 -0.28 4.97
C PRO A 85 -2.87 0.90 5.70
N HIS A 86 -3.63 1.98 5.92
CA HIS A 86 -3.20 3.17 6.67
C HIS A 86 -2.93 2.92 8.16
N VAL A 87 -3.45 1.84 8.73
CA VAL A 87 -3.16 1.42 10.11
C VAL A 87 -2.06 0.34 10.12
N ALA A 88 -2.18 -0.64 9.23
CA ALA A 88 -1.24 -1.75 9.12
C ALA A 88 0.19 -1.28 8.81
N PHE A 89 0.32 -0.43 7.79
CA PHE A 89 1.63 0.11 7.43
C PHE A 89 2.08 1.21 8.38
N ALA A 90 1.21 2.14 8.77
CA ALA A 90 1.61 3.16 9.74
C ALA A 90 2.15 2.55 11.03
N GLY A 91 1.40 1.64 11.66
CA GLY A 91 1.80 0.99 12.90
C GLY A 91 2.95 0.00 12.73
N GLY A 92 2.82 -0.96 11.82
CA GLY A 92 3.80 -2.04 11.65
C GLY A 92 5.14 -1.57 11.10
N VAL A 93 5.15 -0.66 10.11
CA VAL A 93 6.38 -0.12 9.52
C VAL A 93 7.09 0.84 10.47
N ALA A 94 6.35 1.72 11.16
CA ALA A 94 6.97 2.60 12.15
C ALA A 94 7.58 1.81 13.31
N ALA A 95 6.94 0.73 13.75
CA ALA A 95 7.49 -0.17 14.77
C ALA A 95 8.79 -0.85 14.29
N ALA A 96 8.85 -1.31 13.03
CA ALA A 96 10.07 -1.86 12.45
C ALA A 96 11.18 -0.80 12.35
N ALA A 97 10.85 0.42 11.92
CA ALA A 97 11.78 1.53 11.85
C ALA A 97 12.33 1.91 13.25
N TYR A 98 11.47 1.94 14.27
CA TYR A 98 11.86 2.19 15.66
C TYR A 98 12.86 1.16 16.16
N LEU A 99 12.58 -0.13 15.93
CA LEU A 99 13.47 -1.21 16.36
C LEU A 99 14.79 -1.23 15.57
N GLY A 100 14.72 -1.01 14.25
CA GLY A 100 15.91 -0.94 13.42
C GLY A 100 16.87 0.19 13.83
N ARG A 101 16.35 1.28 14.44
CA ARG A 101 17.18 2.36 14.99
C ARG A 101 17.90 1.96 16.29
N ARG A 102 17.34 1.00 17.00
CA ARG A 102 17.87 0.52 18.29
C ARG A 102 18.70 -0.76 18.19
N GLU A 103 18.93 -1.26 16.98
CA GLU A 103 19.76 -2.44 16.68
C GLU A 103 19.33 -3.73 17.42
N THR A 104 18.05 -3.86 17.74
CA THR A 104 17.57 -4.91 18.64
C THR A 104 16.99 -6.13 17.94
N ILE A 105 17.10 -6.22 16.60
CA ILE A 105 16.52 -7.33 15.84
C ILE A 105 17.57 -7.96 14.94
N ASP A 106 18.07 -9.12 15.30
CA ASP A 106 18.74 -10.00 14.35
C ASP A 106 17.69 -10.94 13.74
N THR A 107 17.29 -10.66 12.52
CA THR A 107 16.29 -11.45 11.76
C THR A 107 16.92 -12.22 10.62
N GLY A 108 18.23 -12.10 10.40
CA GLY A 108 18.91 -12.61 9.22
C GLY A 108 18.49 -11.90 7.91
N PHE A 109 17.85 -10.75 8.02
CA PHE A 109 17.39 -9.97 6.87
C PHE A 109 18.59 -9.33 6.16
N ARG A 110 18.64 -9.47 4.82
CA ARG A 110 19.80 -9.04 4.03
C ARG A 110 19.93 -7.52 3.86
N TYR A 111 18.85 -6.78 4.13
CA TYR A 111 18.77 -5.33 4.02
C TYR A 111 18.81 -4.68 5.39
N HIS A 112 18.72 -3.35 5.42
CA HIS A 112 18.61 -2.64 6.69
C HIS A 112 17.38 -3.10 7.47
N GLN A 113 17.57 -3.45 8.74
CA GLN A 113 16.54 -4.11 9.56
C GLN A 113 15.26 -3.27 9.73
N ALA A 114 15.36 -1.95 9.66
CA ALA A 114 14.21 -1.05 9.66
C ALA A 114 13.28 -1.22 8.44
N LYS A 115 13.70 -1.96 7.41
CA LYS A 115 12.86 -2.37 6.26
C LYS A 115 12.13 -3.70 6.49
N GLN A 116 12.39 -4.37 7.61
CA GLN A 116 11.84 -5.69 7.89
C GLN A 116 10.38 -5.61 8.33
N ILE A 117 9.48 -5.68 7.38
CA ILE A 117 8.03 -5.59 7.61
C ILE A 117 7.32 -6.94 7.55
N THR A 118 8.04 -8.02 7.18
CA THR A 118 7.46 -9.37 7.02
C THR A 118 7.44 -10.18 8.32
N LYS A 119 8.14 -9.74 9.34
CA LYS A 119 8.29 -10.46 10.61
C LYS A 119 7.42 -9.85 11.70
N PRO A 120 6.80 -10.67 12.55
CA PRO A 120 6.21 -10.22 13.80
C PRO A 120 7.24 -9.56 14.69
N LEU A 121 6.89 -8.45 15.34
CA LEU A 121 7.77 -7.72 16.25
C LEU A 121 7.49 -8.04 17.73
N GLY A 122 6.45 -8.84 17.99
CA GLY A 122 6.12 -9.33 19.31
C GLY A 122 5.37 -8.32 20.18
N SER A 123 5.39 -8.57 21.49
CA SER A 123 4.52 -7.89 22.47
C SER A 123 5.25 -6.89 23.38
N ARG A 124 6.41 -6.39 22.99
CA ARG A 124 7.15 -5.40 23.79
C ARG A 124 6.34 -4.09 23.90
N PRO A 125 6.12 -3.56 25.14
CA PRO A 125 5.25 -2.40 25.34
C PRO A 125 5.66 -1.17 24.53
N GLU A 126 6.95 -0.91 24.36
CA GLU A 126 7.45 0.22 23.59
C GLU A 126 7.17 0.07 22.08
N VAL A 127 7.23 -1.16 21.56
CA VAL A 127 6.88 -1.46 20.16
C VAL A 127 5.39 -1.27 19.91
N LEU A 128 4.58 -1.78 20.86
CA LEU A 128 3.11 -1.61 20.79
C LEU A 128 2.71 -0.15 20.92
N ALA A 129 3.37 0.63 21.80
CA ALA A 129 3.11 2.06 21.94
C ALA A 129 3.42 2.83 20.65
N VAL A 130 4.53 2.54 19.97
CA VAL A 130 4.87 3.12 18.67
C VAL A 130 3.84 2.72 17.62
N GLY A 131 3.50 1.43 17.55
CA GLY A 131 2.49 0.93 16.64
C GLY A 131 1.14 1.58 16.84
N GLY A 132 0.68 1.70 18.07
CA GLY A 132 -0.60 2.34 18.42
C GLY A 132 -0.61 3.83 18.06
N GLY A 133 0.46 4.56 18.38
CA GLY A 133 0.58 5.98 18.05
C GLY A 133 0.56 6.24 16.54
N PHE A 134 1.30 5.44 15.76
CA PHE A 134 1.30 5.56 14.30
C PHE A 134 0.03 5.01 13.66
N GLY A 135 -0.63 3.99 14.21
CA GLY A 135 -1.94 3.53 13.75
C GLY A 135 -2.99 4.63 13.89
N LEU A 136 -3.04 5.30 15.05
CA LEU A 136 -3.87 6.48 15.25
C LEU A 136 -3.52 7.60 14.26
N PHE A 137 -2.23 7.87 14.05
CA PHE A 137 -1.79 8.88 13.09
C PHE A 137 -2.26 8.55 11.66
N GLY A 138 -2.18 7.27 11.24
CA GLY A 138 -2.70 6.83 9.95
C GLY A 138 -4.20 7.08 9.79
N VAL A 139 -5.01 6.75 10.81
CA VAL A 139 -6.46 7.03 10.83
C VAL A 139 -6.73 8.54 10.69
N LEU A 140 -6.00 9.38 11.43
CA LEU A 140 -6.19 10.83 11.39
C LEU A 140 -5.83 11.42 10.02
N VAL A 141 -4.71 11.00 9.42
CA VAL A 141 -4.29 11.48 8.09
C VAL A 141 -5.30 11.06 7.03
N ALA A 142 -5.74 9.81 7.03
CA ALA A 142 -6.73 9.33 6.08
C ALA A 142 -8.04 10.10 6.20
N ARG A 143 -8.53 10.29 7.43
CA ARG A 143 -9.75 11.06 7.68
C ARG A 143 -9.64 12.52 7.23
N VAL A 144 -8.58 13.21 7.65
CA VAL A 144 -8.38 14.61 7.25
C VAL A 144 -8.28 14.75 5.74
N SER A 145 -7.58 13.83 5.06
CA SER A 145 -7.46 13.84 3.59
C SER A 145 -8.82 13.71 2.91
N ALA A 146 -9.67 12.82 3.42
CA ALA A 146 -11.03 12.64 2.90
C ALA A 146 -11.92 13.89 3.19
N ASP A 147 -11.86 14.42 4.42
CA ASP A 147 -12.68 15.55 4.84
C ASP A 147 -12.36 16.86 4.08
N VAL A 148 -11.08 17.07 3.73
CA VAL A 148 -10.68 18.23 2.92
C VAL A 148 -10.89 18.02 1.41
N GLY A 149 -11.35 16.83 1.01
CA GLY A 149 -11.58 16.51 -0.40
C GLY A 149 -10.29 16.44 -1.20
N PHE A 150 -9.22 15.85 -0.64
CA PHE A 150 -7.97 15.70 -1.38
C PHE A 150 -8.17 14.67 -2.52
N PRO A 151 -7.87 15.02 -3.79
CA PRO A 151 -8.29 14.22 -4.96
C PRO A 151 -7.39 12.99 -5.19
N VAL A 152 -7.13 12.22 -4.14
CA VAL A 152 -6.34 10.99 -4.17
C VAL A 152 -6.93 9.99 -3.18
N ASP A 153 -6.53 8.74 -3.29
CA ASP A 153 -6.88 7.72 -2.30
C ASP A 153 -6.38 8.11 -0.90
N PRO A 154 -7.28 8.40 0.05
CA PRO A 154 -6.91 8.91 1.37
C PRO A 154 -6.21 7.86 2.24
N VAL A 155 -6.52 6.57 2.03
CA VAL A 155 -5.90 5.45 2.75
C VAL A 155 -4.43 5.32 2.33
N MET A 156 -4.16 5.33 1.04
CA MET A 156 -2.81 5.22 0.51
C MET A 156 -1.99 6.49 0.75
N LEU A 157 -2.62 7.67 0.70
CA LEU A 157 -1.96 8.90 1.11
C LEU A 157 -1.50 8.83 2.58
N ALA A 158 -2.32 8.29 3.48
CA ALA A 158 -1.95 8.12 4.88
C ALA A 158 -0.77 7.13 5.06
N VAL A 159 -0.70 6.06 4.26
CA VAL A 159 0.46 5.16 4.23
C VAL A 159 1.73 5.93 3.85
N VAL A 160 1.69 6.71 2.78
CA VAL A 160 2.85 7.49 2.31
C VAL A 160 3.28 8.52 3.35
N VAL A 161 2.32 9.29 3.87
CA VAL A 161 2.59 10.34 4.88
C VAL A 161 3.16 9.73 6.16
N SER A 162 2.64 8.59 6.63
CA SER A 162 3.18 7.89 7.79
C SER A 162 4.60 7.35 7.53
N GLY A 163 4.90 6.96 6.28
CA GLY A 163 6.23 6.58 5.84
C GLY A 163 7.26 7.71 6.00
N PHE A 164 6.91 8.92 5.64
CA PHE A 164 7.76 10.08 5.89
C PHE A 164 7.78 10.50 7.37
N ALA A 165 6.64 10.41 8.05
CA ALA A 165 6.53 10.78 9.46
C ALA A 165 7.45 9.93 10.36
N HIS A 166 7.49 8.60 10.18
CA HIS A 166 8.38 7.77 10.99
C HIS A 166 9.87 8.00 10.65
N ARG A 167 10.20 8.34 9.38
CA ARG A 167 11.58 8.76 9.03
C ARG A 167 11.99 9.99 9.82
N LEU A 168 11.15 11.01 9.86
CA LEU A 168 11.39 12.21 10.65
C LEU A 168 11.46 11.90 12.16
N ALA A 169 10.50 11.16 12.69
CA ALA A 169 10.40 10.87 14.12
C ALA A 169 11.61 10.10 14.65
N PHE A 170 12.20 9.21 13.86
CA PHE A 170 13.33 8.37 14.29
C PHE A 170 14.68 8.80 13.70
N GLY A 171 14.74 9.95 13.03
CA GLY A 171 15.99 10.54 12.53
C GLY A 171 16.60 9.81 11.33
N TYR A 172 15.76 9.23 10.47
CA TYR A 172 16.18 8.69 9.18
C TYR A 172 16.11 9.76 8.09
N PRO A 173 16.93 9.66 7.02
CA PRO A 173 16.83 10.51 5.86
C PRO A 173 15.46 10.34 5.15
N LEU A 174 14.86 11.44 4.67
CA LEU A 174 13.54 11.39 4.02
C LEU A 174 13.53 10.57 2.71
N VAL A 175 14.56 10.73 1.89
CA VAL A 175 14.65 10.06 0.56
C VAL A 175 15.70 8.93 0.57
N GLY A 176 16.55 8.90 1.60
CA GLY A 176 17.68 7.99 1.68
C GLY A 176 19.00 8.64 1.26
N ARG A 177 20.05 7.83 1.21
CA ARG A 177 21.41 8.29 0.87
C ARG A 177 21.79 7.76 -0.50
N VAL A 178 21.54 8.56 -1.53
CA VAL A 178 22.16 8.32 -2.84
C VAL A 178 23.62 8.72 -2.68
N ARG A 179 24.50 7.74 -2.56
CA ARG A 179 25.94 8.02 -2.44
C ARG A 179 26.55 8.31 -3.80
N ASP A 180 27.73 8.96 -3.74
CA ASP A 180 28.72 9.38 -4.72
C ASP A 180 28.99 8.45 -5.93
N LEU A 181 28.02 7.67 -6.32
CA LEU A 181 28.05 6.88 -7.54
C LEU A 181 27.73 7.82 -8.71
N PRO A 182 28.39 7.69 -9.86
CA PRO A 182 28.13 8.50 -11.04
C PRO A 182 26.79 8.18 -11.70
N THR A 183 25.85 7.60 -10.96
CA THR A 183 24.64 6.97 -11.41
C THR A 183 23.42 7.70 -10.85
N SER A 184 22.33 7.66 -11.59
CA SER A 184 21.08 8.30 -11.17
C SER A 184 20.44 7.54 -9.99
N VAL A 185 19.54 8.20 -9.26
CA VAL A 185 18.71 7.56 -8.21
C VAL A 185 17.87 6.39 -8.75
N LEU A 186 17.69 6.31 -10.08
CA LEU A 186 16.94 5.24 -10.75
C LEU A 186 17.82 4.03 -11.11
N ASP A 187 19.14 4.11 -10.89
CA ASP A 187 20.07 3.05 -11.28
C ASP A 187 20.05 1.89 -10.27
N MET A 188 19.76 0.69 -10.76
CA MET A 188 19.76 -0.55 -9.99
C MET A 188 21.02 -1.39 -10.22
N SER A 189 21.92 -0.95 -11.10
CA SER A 189 23.13 -1.70 -11.46
C SER A 189 24.06 -2.01 -10.27
N PRO A 190 24.15 -1.19 -9.18
CA PRO A 190 24.89 -1.60 -8.00
C PRO A 190 24.35 -2.86 -7.32
N PHE A 191 23.01 -3.06 -7.34
CA PHE A 191 22.42 -4.30 -6.85
C PHE A 191 22.75 -5.49 -7.76
N GLU A 192 22.70 -5.31 -9.07
CA GLU A 192 23.03 -6.33 -10.06
C GLU A 192 24.50 -6.79 -9.96
N ARG A 193 25.39 -5.89 -9.56
CA ARG A 193 26.80 -6.17 -9.32
C ARG A 193 27.12 -6.66 -7.90
N ASP A 194 26.11 -6.85 -7.06
CA ASP A 194 26.24 -7.21 -5.63
C ASP A 194 27.12 -6.22 -4.84
N GLU A 195 27.08 -4.92 -5.19
CA GLU A 195 27.84 -3.90 -4.48
C GLU A 195 27.33 -3.69 -3.06
N ARG A 196 28.25 -3.73 -2.11
CA ARG A 196 27.94 -3.67 -0.67
C ARG A 196 28.72 -2.57 0.03
N TRP A 197 28.16 -2.08 1.14
CA TRP A 197 28.83 -1.15 2.03
C TRP A 197 29.74 -1.89 3.00
N GLY A 198 30.96 -1.36 3.22
CA GLY A 198 31.94 -1.94 4.14
C GLY A 198 32.93 -2.87 3.44
N GLU A 199 34.10 -3.02 4.01
CA GLU A 199 35.05 -4.05 3.61
C GLU A 199 34.47 -5.41 4.02
N PRO A 200 34.73 -6.48 3.24
CA PRO A 200 34.43 -7.83 3.71
C PRO A 200 35.22 -8.07 5.00
N ASP A 201 34.52 -8.14 6.11
CA ASP A 201 35.15 -8.50 7.39
C ASP A 201 35.85 -9.83 7.26
N ASN A 202 37.13 -9.84 7.65
CA ASN A 202 38.00 -11.01 7.63
C ASN A 202 37.31 -12.22 8.26
N GLU A 203 37.22 -13.29 7.51
CA GLU A 203 37.21 -14.74 7.79
C GLU A 203 36.37 -15.31 8.97
N THR A 204 35.70 -14.54 9.81
CA THR A 204 34.98 -15.07 10.99
C THR A 204 33.47 -14.93 10.98
N SER A 205 32.88 -14.28 10.00
CA SER A 205 31.41 -14.18 9.86
C SER A 205 30.93 -14.94 8.64
N GLN A 206 30.51 -16.16 8.85
CA GLN A 206 29.75 -16.88 7.84
C GLN A 206 28.50 -16.06 7.46
N GLY A 207 28.56 -15.38 6.31
CA GLY A 207 27.38 -14.85 5.64
C GLY A 207 27.06 -13.36 5.74
N THR A 208 27.89 -12.49 6.30
CA THR A 208 27.65 -11.04 6.36
C THR A 208 28.69 -10.25 5.56
N GLY A 209 28.70 -10.43 4.26
CA GLY A 209 29.14 -9.32 3.39
C GLY A 209 28.23 -8.12 3.70
N GLY A 210 28.81 -6.90 3.78
CA GLY A 210 28.10 -5.69 4.17
C GLY A 210 26.77 -5.49 3.45
N ARG A 211 25.93 -4.58 3.92
CA ARG A 211 24.64 -4.24 3.35
C ARG A 211 24.76 -3.82 1.88
N HIS A 212 23.80 -4.18 1.02
CA HIS A 212 23.74 -3.71 -0.36
C HIS A 212 23.68 -2.17 -0.45
N VAL A 213 24.37 -1.62 -1.44
CA VAL A 213 24.37 -0.16 -1.72
C VAL A 213 22.99 0.29 -2.19
N VAL A 214 22.31 -0.56 -2.97
CA VAL A 214 20.95 -0.39 -3.45
C VAL A 214 20.16 -1.64 -3.06
N GLU A 215 19.03 -1.47 -2.44
CA GLU A 215 18.20 -2.55 -1.90
C GLU A 215 16.81 -2.52 -2.54
N PRO A 216 16.59 -3.20 -3.70
CA PRO A 216 15.26 -3.25 -4.31
C PRO A 216 14.25 -3.91 -3.38
N TRP A 217 13.04 -3.37 -3.35
CA TRP A 217 11.96 -3.95 -2.57
C TRP A 217 11.62 -5.37 -3.01
N LEU A 218 11.56 -5.58 -4.32
CA LEU A 218 11.33 -6.89 -4.95
C LEU A 218 12.52 -7.28 -5.81
N PRO A 219 13.50 -8.02 -5.28
CA PRO A 219 14.73 -8.36 -5.99
C PRO A 219 14.54 -9.10 -7.31
N ALA A 220 13.43 -9.84 -7.45
CA ALA A 220 13.09 -10.58 -8.66
C ALA A 220 12.21 -9.79 -9.65
N HIS A 221 11.70 -8.60 -9.29
CA HIS A 221 10.68 -7.88 -10.04
C HIS A 221 10.95 -6.36 -10.06
N TYR A 222 12.08 -5.91 -10.61
CA TYR A 222 12.45 -4.48 -10.70
C TYR A 222 12.83 -4.05 -12.14
N ASP A 223 12.82 -4.95 -13.11
CA ASP A 223 13.01 -4.59 -14.51
C ASP A 223 11.78 -3.88 -15.08
N TRP A 224 11.99 -2.72 -15.72
CA TRP A 224 10.91 -1.87 -16.21
C TRP A 224 9.96 -2.58 -17.18
N LEU A 225 10.52 -3.38 -18.11
CA LEU A 225 9.71 -4.09 -19.10
C LEU A 225 8.91 -5.22 -18.43
N GLN A 226 9.56 -5.99 -17.55
CA GLN A 226 8.92 -7.11 -16.87
C GLN A 226 7.77 -6.65 -15.99
N VAL A 227 8.00 -5.61 -15.16
CA VAL A 227 6.93 -5.06 -14.31
C VAL A 227 5.83 -4.41 -15.13
N GLY A 228 6.16 -3.73 -16.24
CA GLY A 228 5.18 -3.15 -17.15
C GLY A 228 4.29 -4.21 -17.81
N VAL A 229 4.86 -5.29 -18.32
CA VAL A 229 4.11 -6.44 -18.89
C VAL A 229 3.25 -7.12 -17.85
N LEU A 230 3.79 -7.34 -16.64
CA LEU A 230 3.01 -7.85 -15.51
C LEU A 230 1.82 -6.94 -15.22
N GLY A 231 2.06 -5.61 -15.17
CA GLY A 231 1.03 -4.60 -14.95
C GLY A 231 -0.10 -4.66 -15.97
N VAL A 232 0.20 -4.87 -17.27
CA VAL A 232 -0.82 -5.09 -18.30
C VAL A 232 -1.68 -6.32 -17.98
N GLY A 233 -1.04 -7.45 -17.67
CA GLY A 233 -1.76 -8.70 -17.38
C GLY A 233 -2.66 -8.60 -16.15
N ILE A 234 -2.12 -8.03 -15.06
CA ILE A 234 -2.88 -7.80 -13.83
C ILE A 234 -4.01 -6.77 -14.05
N GLY A 235 -3.73 -5.72 -14.83
CA GLY A 235 -4.73 -4.70 -15.15
C GLY A 235 -5.91 -5.29 -15.91
N VAL A 236 -5.68 -6.08 -16.96
CA VAL A 236 -6.74 -6.77 -17.72
C VAL A 236 -7.53 -7.71 -16.81
N ALA A 237 -6.86 -8.53 -16.00
CA ALA A 237 -7.52 -9.47 -15.10
C ALA A 237 -8.38 -8.73 -14.06
N SER A 238 -7.86 -7.65 -13.47
CA SER A 238 -8.57 -6.85 -12.46
C SER A 238 -9.75 -6.08 -13.06
N GLY A 239 -9.56 -5.51 -14.25
CA GLY A 239 -10.66 -4.88 -15.01
C GLY A 239 -11.77 -5.87 -15.33
N TYR A 240 -11.43 -7.10 -15.74
CA TYR A 240 -12.43 -8.15 -15.96
C TYR A 240 -13.19 -8.50 -14.68
N VAL A 241 -12.48 -8.71 -13.55
CA VAL A 241 -13.12 -8.96 -12.25
C VAL A 241 -14.06 -7.82 -11.90
N ALA A 242 -13.63 -6.56 -12.03
CA ALA A 242 -14.46 -5.40 -11.75
C ALA A 242 -15.72 -5.36 -12.61
N LEU A 243 -15.60 -5.58 -13.93
CA LEU A 243 -16.74 -5.57 -14.87
C LEU A 243 -17.78 -6.65 -14.56
N VAL A 244 -17.35 -7.86 -14.18
CA VAL A 244 -18.29 -8.97 -13.91
C VAL A 244 -18.90 -8.94 -12.52
N THR A 245 -18.27 -8.24 -11.58
CA THR A 245 -18.72 -8.21 -10.16
C THR A 245 -19.28 -6.86 -9.74
N GLY A 246 -18.99 -5.78 -10.46
CA GLY A 246 -19.26 -4.41 -10.03
C GLY A 246 -18.42 -3.96 -8.84
N SER A 247 -17.42 -4.75 -8.39
CA SER A 247 -16.60 -4.42 -7.24
C SER A 247 -15.27 -3.78 -7.66
N VAL A 248 -15.00 -2.58 -7.16
CA VAL A 248 -13.71 -1.88 -7.30
C VAL A 248 -12.61 -2.59 -6.50
N PHE A 249 -12.96 -3.18 -5.35
CA PHE A 249 -11.98 -3.63 -4.37
C PHE A 249 -11.72 -5.14 -4.37
N LEU A 250 -12.51 -5.95 -5.07
CA LEU A 250 -12.34 -7.41 -5.03
C LEU A 250 -10.97 -7.84 -5.56
N ALA A 251 -10.54 -7.32 -6.70
CA ALA A 251 -9.22 -7.64 -7.27
C ALA A 251 -8.08 -7.11 -6.37
N PHE A 252 -8.24 -5.93 -5.77
CA PHE A 252 -7.30 -5.41 -4.77
C PHE A 252 -7.20 -6.35 -3.56
N GLY A 253 -8.33 -6.80 -3.02
CA GLY A 253 -8.36 -7.72 -1.88
C GLY A 253 -7.63 -9.02 -2.18
N ILE A 254 -7.90 -9.66 -3.32
CA ILE A 254 -7.24 -10.89 -3.76
C ILE A 254 -5.72 -10.69 -3.88
N THR A 255 -5.30 -9.61 -4.53
CA THR A 255 -3.87 -9.31 -4.74
C THR A 255 -3.16 -8.86 -3.46
N ALA A 256 -3.84 -8.20 -2.53
CA ALA A 256 -3.31 -7.92 -1.20
C ALA A 256 -3.22 -9.19 -0.33
N ALA A 257 -4.20 -10.09 -0.40
CA ALA A 257 -4.15 -11.40 0.28
C ALA A 257 -2.97 -12.24 -0.20
N SER A 258 -2.59 -12.16 -1.48
CA SER A 258 -1.45 -12.90 -2.04
C SER A 258 -0.10 -12.53 -1.42
N LEU A 259 0.00 -11.37 -0.75
CA LEU A 259 1.19 -10.98 0.01
C LEU A 259 1.53 -11.97 1.13
N LEU A 260 0.56 -12.81 1.55
CA LEU A 260 0.80 -13.90 2.48
C LEU A 260 1.90 -14.85 1.99
N PHE A 261 2.04 -15.04 0.68
CA PHE A 261 3.11 -15.88 0.12
C PHE A 261 4.50 -15.30 0.41
N LEU A 262 4.67 -13.97 0.36
CA LEU A 262 5.92 -13.32 0.75
C LEU A 262 6.21 -13.50 2.25
N VAL A 263 5.17 -13.42 3.09
CA VAL A 263 5.28 -13.68 4.53
C VAL A 263 5.73 -15.12 4.80
N LEU A 264 5.28 -16.07 3.98
CA LEU A 264 5.66 -17.48 4.05
C LEU A 264 7.05 -17.78 3.43
N GLY A 265 7.72 -16.78 2.88
CA GLY A 265 9.08 -16.92 2.34
C GLY A 265 9.15 -17.23 0.84
N LEU A 266 8.05 -17.14 0.12
CA LEU A 266 8.02 -17.28 -1.35
C LEU A 266 8.34 -15.92 -2.00
N TYR A 267 9.61 -15.54 -2.03
CA TYR A 267 10.05 -14.21 -2.41
C TYR A 267 9.93 -13.87 -3.90
N ASP A 268 9.66 -14.87 -4.75
CA ASP A 268 9.44 -14.66 -6.19
C ASP A 268 7.98 -14.29 -6.54
N VAL A 269 7.09 -14.22 -5.54
CA VAL A 269 5.71 -13.80 -5.77
C VAL A 269 5.67 -12.28 -5.97
N PRO A 270 5.09 -11.81 -7.11
CA PRO A 270 5.02 -10.38 -7.38
C PRO A 270 3.98 -9.69 -6.49
N VAL A 271 4.23 -8.43 -6.17
CA VAL A 271 3.25 -7.57 -5.50
C VAL A 271 2.45 -6.80 -6.55
N THR A 272 1.14 -6.94 -6.53
CA THR A 272 0.30 -6.54 -7.68
C THR A 272 -0.93 -5.71 -7.32
N HIS A 273 -1.22 -5.48 -6.03
CA HIS A 273 -2.42 -4.74 -5.62
C HIS A 273 -2.46 -3.28 -6.08
N HIS A 274 -1.29 -2.66 -6.29
CA HIS A 274 -1.17 -1.30 -6.84
C HIS A 274 -1.36 -1.23 -8.36
N MET A 275 -1.36 -2.37 -9.04
CA MET A 275 -1.73 -2.51 -10.44
C MET A 275 -3.23 -2.79 -10.56
N ALA A 276 -3.76 -3.59 -9.63
CA ALA A 276 -5.14 -4.06 -9.63
C ALA A 276 -6.14 -2.95 -9.33
N LEU A 277 -5.89 -2.14 -8.29
CA LEU A 277 -6.85 -1.11 -7.86
C LEU A 277 -7.12 -0.05 -8.93
N PRO A 278 -6.12 0.65 -9.50
CA PRO A 278 -6.40 1.66 -10.53
C PRO A 278 -7.04 1.06 -11.78
N ALA A 279 -6.70 -0.17 -12.15
CA ALA A 279 -7.30 -0.85 -13.28
C ALA A 279 -8.78 -1.18 -13.05
N SER A 280 -9.15 -1.64 -11.84
CA SER A 280 -10.54 -1.90 -11.47
C SER A 280 -11.39 -0.61 -11.48
N ILE A 281 -10.87 0.48 -10.89
CA ILE A 281 -11.56 1.77 -10.85
C ILE A 281 -11.75 2.29 -12.28
N ALA A 282 -10.69 2.34 -13.08
CA ALA A 282 -10.76 2.83 -14.46
C ALA A 282 -11.72 2.01 -15.33
N ALA A 283 -11.73 0.68 -15.15
CA ALA A 283 -12.64 -0.18 -15.91
C ALA A 283 -14.10 0.17 -15.63
N LEU A 284 -14.49 0.33 -14.37
CA LEU A 284 -15.87 0.67 -14.02
C LEU A 284 -16.24 2.11 -14.42
N ALA A 285 -15.29 3.04 -14.28
CA ALA A 285 -15.47 4.43 -14.66
C ALA A 285 -15.61 4.64 -16.20
N MET A 286 -15.28 3.63 -17.00
CA MET A 286 -15.43 3.66 -18.46
C MET A 286 -16.74 3.02 -18.95
N VAL A 287 -17.42 2.21 -18.13
CA VAL A 287 -18.60 1.43 -18.57
C VAL A 287 -19.69 2.28 -19.25
N PRO A 288 -20.07 3.47 -18.74
CA PRO A 288 -21.15 4.24 -19.34
C PRO A 288 -20.82 4.80 -20.73
N GLU A 289 -19.54 5.04 -21.02
CA GLU A 289 -19.10 5.86 -22.16
C GLU A 289 -18.42 5.05 -23.28
N PHE A 290 -17.96 3.82 -22.97
CA PHE A 290 -17.11 3.07 -23.88
C PHE A 290 -17.73 1.73 -24.31
N GLU A 291 -17.92 1.59 -25.61
CA GLU A 291 -18.24 0.33 -26.27
C GLU A 291 -17.27 0.13 -27.44
N PRO A 292 -16.81 -1.09 -27.74
CA PRO A 292 -17.16 -2.36 -27.10
C PRO A 292 -16.32 -2.64 -25.84
N THR A 293 -16.83 -3.50 -24.96
CA THR A 293 -16.24 -3.86 -23.64
C THR A 293 -14.77 -4.28 -23.68
N TRP A 294 -14.28 -4.87 -24.78
CA TRP A 294 -12.85 -5.23 -24.88
C TRP A 294 -11.91 -4.01 -24.85
N LEU A 295 -12.38 -2.82 -25.29
CA LEU A 295 -11.60 -1.58 -25.17
C LEU A 295 -11.38 -1.19 -23.72
N ILE A 296 -12.38 -1.42 -22.86
CA ILE A 296 -12.28 -1.18 -21.42
C ILE A 296 -11.19 -2.08 -20.81
N LEU A 297 -11.12 -3.35 -21.23
CA LEU A 297 -10.07 -4.26 -20.77
C LEU A 297 -8.68 -3.83 -21.23
N VAL A 298 -8.54 -3.31 -22.45
CA VAL A 298 -7.27 -2.74 -22.93
C VAL A 298 -6.88 -1.54 -22.07
N ALA A 299 -7.81 -0.64 -21.80
CA ALA A 299 -7.57 0.51 -20.93
C ALA A 299 -7.21 0.10 -19.50
N ALA A 300 -7.91 -0.90 -18.95
CA ALA A 300 -7.56 -1.48 -17.66
C ALA A 300 -6.12 -2.02 -17.62
N GLY A 301 -5.69 -2.67 -18.72
CA GLY A 301 -4.29 -3.09 -18.90
C GLY A 301 -3.32 -1.90 -18.86
N VAL A 302 -3.67 -0.77 -19.50
CA VAL A 302 -2.86 0.46 -19.46
C VAL A 302 -2.77 1.01 -18.04
N PHE A 303 -3.89 1.08 -17.30
CA PHE A 303 -3.87 1.55 -15.90
C PHE A 303 -3.08 0.60 -14.98
N GLY A 304 -3.15 -0.71 -15.21
CA GLY A 304 -2.32 -1.67 -14.50
C GLY A 304 -0.82 -1.47 -14.76
N ALA A 305 -0.43 -1.21 -16.02
CA ALA A 305 0.94 -0.89 -16.40
C ALA A 305 1.41 0.44 -15.78
N LEU A 306 0.57 1.47 -15.78
CA LEU A 306 0.87 2.74 -15.11
C LEU A 306 1.09 2.55 -13.61
N GLY A 307 0.24 1.75 -12.96
CA GLY A 307 0.41 1.36 -11.56
C GLY A 307 1.76 0.66 -11.32
N ALA A 308 2.12 -0.31 -12.16
CA ALA A 308 3.38 -1.04 -12.10
C ALA A 308 4.59 -0.11 -12.21
N LEU A 309 4.60 0.74 -13.25
CA LEU A 309 5.71 1.65 -13.52
C LEU A 309 5.83 2.76 -12.46
N ALA A 310 4.71 3.29 -11.96
CA ALA A 310 4.72 4.24 -10.85
C ALA A 310 5.27 3.61 -9.56
N GLY A 311 4.91 2.35 -9.26
CA GLY A 311 5.46 1.59 -8.15
C GLY A 311 6.96 1.36 -8.28
N GLU A 312 7.43 1.03 -9.47
CA GLU A 312 8.85 0.85 -9.75
C GLU A 312 9.63 2.17 -9.61
N ALA A 313 9.09 3.28 -10.12
CA ALA A 313 9.69 4.60 -9.92
C ALA A 313 9.76 4.98 -8.42
N ALA A 314 8.71 4.72 -7.67
CA ALA A 314 8.67 4.94 -6.23
C ALA A 314 9.67 4.07 -5.46
N GLN A 315 9.80 2.79 -5.83
CA GLN A 315 10.81 1.88 -5.25
C GLN A 315 12.22 2.45 -5.41
N ARG A 316 12.59 2.84 -6.62
CA ARG A 316 13.93 3.37 -6.91
C ARG A 316 14.21 4.67 -6.18
N THR A 317 13.24 5.58 -6.16
CA THR A 317 13.44 6.92 -5.59
C THR A 317 13.29 7.00 -4.08
N LEU A 318 12.37 6.24 -3.49
CA LEU A 318 11.98 6.40 -2.08
C LEU A 318 12.29 5.20 -1.19
N TYR A 319 12.63 4.05 -1.77
CA TYR A 319 12.88 2.83 -1.02
C TYR A 319 14.31 2.31 -1.15
N ALA A 320 14.83 2.18 -2.37
CA ALA A 320 16.06 1.44 -2.65
C ALA A 320 17.30 2.01 -1.96
N HIS A 321 17.37 3.32 -1.79
CA HIS A 321 18.47 4.04 -1.14
C HIS A 321 18.20 4.41 0.32
N ALA A 322 17.01 4.10 0.85
CA ALA A 322 16.60 4.46 2.19
C ALA A 322 16.93 3.37 3.22
N ASP A 323 16.85 3.73 4.49
CA ASP A 323 17.06 2.81 5.61
C ASP A 323 15.75 2.18 6.11
N THR A 324 14.61 2.78 5.81
CA THR A 324 13.29 2.32 6.27
C THR A 324 12.39 1.99 5.11
N HIS A 325 11.35 1.19 5.37
CA HIS A 325 10.30 0.96 4.41
C HIS A 325 9.45 2.22 4.21
N LEU A 326 9.28 2.66 2.98
CA LEU A 326 8.23 3.55 2.52
C LEU A 326 7.57 2.83 1.36
N ASP A 327 6.28 2.60 1.44
CA ASP A 327 5.58 1.64 0.59
C ASP A 327 5.46 2.09 -0.87
N PRO A 328 6.17 1.46 -1.83
CA PRO A 328 6.10 1.84 -3.23
C PRO A 328 4.70 1.67 -3.85
N PRO A 329 3.93 0.60 -3.54
CA PRO A 329 2.54 0.47 -3.94
C PRO A 329 1.63 1.63 -3.51
N ALA A 330 1.77 2.10 -2.27
CA ALA A 330 0.95 3.21 -1.80
C ALA A 330 1.24 4.49 -2.59
N VAL A 331 2.52 4.78 -2.87
CA VAL A 331 2.90 5.91 -3.74
C VAL A 331 2.29 5.76 -5.13
N SER A 332 2.35 4.56 -5.70
CA SER A 332 1.75 4.26 -7.00
C SER A 332 0.25 4.53 -7.02
N ILE A 333 -0.48 4.05 -6.00
CA ILE A 333 -1.93 4.26 -5.92
C ILE A 333 -2.26 5.75 -5.73
N VAL A 334 -1.50 6.50 -4.94
CA VAL A 334 -1.67 7.95 -4.82
C VAL A 334 -1.51 8.65 -6.17
N LEU A 335 -0.49 8.28 -6.96
CA LEU A 335 -0.27 8.87 -8.27
C LEU A 335 -1.34 8.47 -9.29
N THR A 336 -1.73 7.21 -9.31
CA THR A 336 -2.76 6.71 -10.25
C THR A 336 -4.15 7.18 -9.87
N SER A 337 -4.46 7.34 -8.59
CA SER A 337 -5.71 7.92 -8.12
C SER A 337 -5.83 9.40 -8.51
N LEU A 338 -4.73 10.17 -8.37
CA LEU A 338 -4.69 11.54 -8.86
C LEU A 338 -4.94 11.61 -10.37
N LEU A 339 -4.32 10.72 -11.15
CA LEU A 339 -4.55 10.65 -12.59
C LEU A 339 -6.02 10.37 -12.90
N ILE A 340 -6.65 9.40 -12.22
CA ILE A 340 -8.06 9.06 -12.39
C ILE A 340 -8.95 10.27 -12.04
N ALA A 341 -8.68 10.94 -10.91
CA ALA A 341 -9.41 12.14 -10.51
C ALA A 341 -9.31 13.26 -11.56
N VAL A 342 -8.13 13.49 -12.13
CA VAL A 342 -7.93 14.45 -13.23
C VAL A 342 -8.74 14.05 -14.47
N LEU A 343 -8.71 12.78 -14.86
CA LEU A 343 -9.47 12.29 -16.03
C LEU A 343 -10.97 12.38 -15.81
N ALA A 344 -11.45 12.15 -14.58
CA ALA A 344 -12.85 12.34 -14.22
C ALA A 344 -13.24 13.83 -14.28
N ALA A 345 -12.42 14.73 -13.74
CA ALA A 345 -12.66 16.17 -13.81
C ALA A 345 -12.66 16.72 -15.25
N LEU A 346 -11.92 16.08 -16.17
CA LEU A 346 -11.91 16.39 -17.59
C LEU A 346 -13.09 15.74 -18.36
N GLY A 347 -13.94 14.96 -17.68
CA GLY A 347 -15.07 14.26 -18.32
C GLY A 347 -14.65 13.08 -19.19
N VAL A 348 -13.45 12.54 -18.99
CA VAL A 348 -12.95 11.33 -19.70
C VAL A 348 -13.43 10.06 -19.02
N LEU A 349 -13.57 10.08 -17.69
CA LEU A 349 -14.04 8.98 -16.86
C LEU A 349 -15.30 9.40 -16.11
N ASP A 350 -16.20 8.44 -15.86
CA ASP A 350 -17.34 8.67 -14.97
C ASP A 350 -16.82 8.74 -13.50
N PRO A 351 -17.12 9.82 -12.76
CA PRO A 351 -16.71 9.94 -11.36
C PRO A 351 -17.45 8.97 -10.43
N GLY A 352 -18.63 8.45 -10.79
CA GLY A 352 -19.46 7.63 -9.92
C GLY A 352 -18.77 6.41 -9.29
N PRO A 353 -17.93 5.64 -10.03
CA PRO A 353 -17.18 4.52 -9.47
C PRO A 353 -15.91 4.89 -8.71
N VAL A 354 -15.53 6.17 -8.68
CA VAL A 354 -14.27 6.60 -8.06
C VAL A 354 -14.44 6.66 -6.53
N PRO A 355 -13.71 5.83 -5.74
CA PRO A 355 -13.95 5.68 -4.30
C PRO A 355 -13.18 6.71 -3.44
N TYR A 356 -12.89 7.90 -3.96
CA TYR A 356 -12.21 9.00 -3.26
C TYR A 356 -12.74 10.35 -3.75
N PRO A 357 -12.47 11.44 -3.00
CA PRO A 357 -13.00 12.76 -3.32
C PRO A 357 -12.67 13.20 -4.75
N GLU A 358 -13.63 13.87 -5.39
CA GLU A 358 -13.48 14.49 -6.71
C GLU A 358 -12.63 15.78 -6.64
N LEU A 359 -12.07 16.18 -7.77
CA LEU A 359 -11.37 17.45 -7.94
C LEU A 359 -12.31 18.65 -7.92
#